data_5998e6d96f825b60f7277339d4987b0d
#
_entry.id   5998e6d96f825b60f7277339d4987b0d
#
_cell.length_a   1.000
_cell.length_b   1.000
_cell.length_c   1.000
_cell.angle_alpha   90.00
_cell.angle_beta   90.00
_cell.angle_gamma   90.00
#
_symmetry.space_group_name_H-M   'P 1'
#
loop_
_entity.id
_entity.type
_entity.pdbx_description
1 polymer ?
#
loop_
_entity_poly.entity_id
_entity_poly.type
_entity_poly.pdbx_seq_one_letter_code
_entity_poly.pdbx_strand_id
1 'polypeptide(L)'
;MAAAFAIEGDPRDISPLGRGLINETYALTSGGQRYVLQRINPEVFPRPEQIMANLSALSDFMRASGASEPHLPRLIRTRQGQPFASDRAGGLWRMMEFISDSRTLDRIEHPYQAHEVGRILGAFHRGLSELPVERLGLSLPGFHDTQEYLKRLRRQVGGGDSLAATEIGASLAFVDERRGLAAILETARRDGRLPTRVTHGDPKLDNILFSTDGRTAVALIDLDTVQPGLVHHDLADCLRSCCNRRGEGENHTEEVRFDTRICANILAGYARGAGDLLRREEIDFLYDAIRSMPFELGLRFLLDHLQGDRYFRVTEPGENLRKAQVQFALTRSIEQQEREIRSAIADAFG
;
A
#
# COMPACT_ATOMS: atom_id res chain seq x y z
N MET A 1 21.22 19.13 3.98
CA MET A 1 19.81 19.16 3.51
C MET A 1 18.84 19.60 4.61
N ALA A 2 18.89 19.03 5.81
CA ALA A 2 17.95 19.38 6.90
C ALA A 2 17.81 20.89 7.17
N ALA A 3 18.91 21.65 7.14
CA ALA A 3 18.91 23.10 7.38
C ALA A 3 18.14 23.93 6.31
N ALA A 4 17.76 23.34 5.18
CA ALA A 4 16.93 24.01 4.17
C ALA A 4 15.47 24.16 4.63
N PHE A 5 15.03 23.34 5.59
CA PHE A 5 13.64 23.31 6.06
C PHE A 5 13.39 24.30 7.21
N ALA A 6 12.15 24.74 7.35
CA ALA A 6 11.71 25.70 8.35
C ALA A 6 11.51 25.02 9.72
N ILE A 7 12.61 24.56 10.30
CA ILE A 7 12.67 23.98 11.66
C ILE A 7 13.41 24.93 12.59
N GLU A 8 13.11 24.84 13.89
CA GLU A 8 13.77 25.62 14.93
C GLU A 8 15.09 24.96 15.33
N GLY A 9 16.13 25.77 15.55
CA GLY A 9 17.47 25.33 15.99
C GLY A 9 18.26 24.60 14.90
N ASP A 10 19.36 23.99 15.30
CA ASP A 10 20.23 23.21 14.42
C ASP A 10 19.85 21.71 14.43
N PRO A 11 19.81 21.06 13.24
CA PRO A 11 19.57 19.63 13.17
C PRO A 11 20.65 18.82 13.89
N ARG A 12 20.24 17.90 14.78
CA ARG A 12 21.11 17.01 15.55
C ARG A 12 20.60 15.57 15.48
N ASP A 13 21.41 14.63 15.95
CA ASP A 13 21.06 13.21 16.13
C ASP A 13 20.50 12.59 14.84
N ILE A 14 21.11 12.93 13.70
CA ILE A 14 20.68 12.40 12.39
C ILE A 14 21.09 10.93 12.30
N SER A 15 20.11 10.04 12.21
CA SER A 15 20.32 8.61 12.09
C SER A 15 19.37 7.98 11.06
N PRO A 16 19.78 6.89 10.37
CA PRO A 16 18.87 6.14 9.51
C PRO A 16 17.62 5.71 10.28
N LEU A 17 16.46 5.81 9.66
CA LEU A 17 15.18 5.44 10.24
C LEU A 17 14.51 4.33 9.40
N GLY A 18 14.13 3.25 10.07
CA GLY A 18 13.38 2.16 9.48
C GLY A 18 14.19 1.25 8.55
N ARG A 19 13.49 0.32 7.92
CA ARG A 19 14.02 -0.62 6.92
C ARG A 19 13.55 -0.27 5.51
N GLY A 20 13.25 1.02 5.26
CA GLY A 20 12.69 1.49 3.98
C GLY A 20 13.46 0.93 2.79
N LEU A 21 12.76 0.21 1.92
CA LEU A 21 13.34 -0.48 0.76
C LEU A 21 13.48 0.45 -0.44
N ILE A 22 12.80 1.60 -0.42
CA ILE A 22 12.68 2.50 -1.58
C ILE A 22 13.41 3.82 -1.34
N ASN A 23 13.00 4.58 -0.33
CA ASN A 23 13.54 5.91 -0.03
C ASN A 23 14.65 5.86 1.02
N GLU A 24 15.63 6.75 0.93
CA GLU A 24 16.58 6.97 2.01
C GLU A 24 15.88 7.79 3.11
N THR A 25 15.74 7.21 4.30
CA THR A 25 14.98 7.82 5.40
C THR A 25 15.85 8.01 6.64
N TYR A 26 15.77 9.19 7.23
CA TYR A 26 16.51 9.59 8.42
C TYR A 26 15.58 10.20 9.46
N ALA A 27 15.80 9.88 10.73
CA ALA A 27 15.27 10.65 11.84
C ALA A 27 16.28 11.72 12.26
N LEU A 28 15.78 12.86 12.71
CA LEU A 28 16.61 13.92 13.28
C LEU A 28 15.85 14.68 14.37
N THR A 29 16.59 15.37 15.23
CA THR A 29 16.06 16.24 16.27
C THR A 29 16.48 17.67 16.01
N SER A 30 15.57 18.64 16.18
CA SER A 30 15.86 20.08 16.08
C SER A 30 14.86 20.86 16.92
N GLY A 31 15.31 21.86 17.72
CA GLY A 31 14.43 22.64 18.58
C GLY A 31 13.62 21.83 19.58
N GLY A 32 14.11 20.67 20.00
CA GLY A 32 13.40 19.76 20.91
C GLY A 32 12.32 18.89 20.23
N GLN A 33 12.14 19.02 18.92
CA GLN A 33 11.20 18.22 18.12
C GLN A 33 11.92 17.22 17.23
N ARG A 34 11.26 16.11 16.93
CA ARG A 34 11.76 15.08 16.00
C ARG A 34 11.13 15.25 14.62
N TYR A 35 11.91 14.94 13.59
CA TYR A 35 11.50 15.02 12.19
C TYR A 35 11.97 13.79 11.43
N VAL A 36 11.29 13.52 10.32
CA VAL A 36 11.69 12.53 9.32
C VAL A 36 12.15 13.26 8.08
N LEU A 37 13.41 13.04 7.69
CA LEU A 37 13.99 13.55 6.46
C LEU A 37 14.14 12.40 5.46
N GLN A 38 13.59 12.57 4.25
CA GLN A 38 13.62 11.53 3.22
C GLN A 38 14.15 12.07 1.89
N ARG A 39 14.94 11.23 1.22
CA ARG A 39 15.29 11.39 -0.19
C ARG A 39 14.44 10.45 -1.02
N ILE A 40 13.67 11.02 -1.95
CA ILE A 40 12.80 10.24 -2.84
C ILE A 40 13.65 9.53 -3.88
N ASN A 41 13.40 8.24 -4.08
CA ASN A 41 14.10 7.45 -5.10
C ASN A 41 13.49 7.70 -6.49
N PRO A 42 14.22 8.35 -7.42
CA PRO A 42 13.72 8.67 -8.75
C PRO A 42 13.60 7.46 -9.69
N GLU A 43 14.27 6.35 -9.37
CA GLU A 43 14.15 5.11 -10.15
C GLU A 43 12.77 4.45 -9.96
N VAL A 44 12.20 4.55 -8.76
CA VAL A 44 10.86 4.05 -8.45
C VAL A 44 9.80 5.11 -8.75
N PHE A 45 10.09 6.36 -8.43
CA PHE A 45 9.18 7.49 -8.61
C PHE A 45 9.75 8.48 -9.66
N PRO A 46 9.44 8.27 -10.93
CA PRO A 46 10.01 9.09 -12.01
C PRO A 46 9.52 10.54 -12.01
N ARG A 47 8.48 10.85 -11.24
CA ARG A 47 7.91 12.19 -11.06
C ARG A 47 7.74 12.52 -9.58
N PRO A 48 8.84 12.69 -8.81
CA PRO A 48 8.78 12.91 -7.38
C PRO A 48 8.05 14.21 -7.00
N GLU A 49 8.03 15.21 -7.87
CA GLU A 49 7.27 16.45 -7.69
C GLU A 49 5.75 16.20 -7.62
N GLN A 50 5.27 15.17 -8.32
CA GLN A 50 3.85 14.79 -8.25
C GLN A 50 3.48 14.23 -6.88
N ILE A 51 4.36 13.45 -6.24
CA ILE A 51 4.18 13.02 -4.86
C ILE A 51 4.01 14.25 -3.95
N MET A 52 4.90 15.23 -4.09
CA MET A 52 4.87 16.43 -3.25
C MET A 52 3.64 17.29 -3.50
N ALA A 53 3.16 17.35 -4.74
CA ALA A 53 1.91 18.02 -5.09
C ALA A 53 0.71 17.33 -4.44
N ASN A 54 0.62 15.98 -4.53
CA ASN A 54 -0.43 15.19 -3.90
C ASN A 54 -0.44 15.37 -2.37
N LEU A 55 0.72 15.24 -1.72
CA LEU A 55 0.86 15.42 -0.27
C LEU A 55 0.47 16.84 0.18
N SER A 56 0.81 17.86 -0.61
CA SER A 56 0.40 19.23 -0.31
C SER A 56 -1.12 19.38 -0.41
N ALA A 57 -1.74 18.81 -1.46
CA ALA A 57 -3.19 18.85 -1.64
C ALA A 57 -3.94 18.13 -0.49
N LEU A 58 -3.43 16.95 -0.05
CA LEU A 58 -3.95 16.25 1.11
C LEU A 58 -3.86 17.09 2.39
N SER A 59 -2.66 17.59 2.69
CA SER A 59 -2.41 18.39 3.91
C SER A 59 -3.28 19.63 3.96
N ASP A 60 -3.44 20.32 2.83
CA ASP A 60 -4.28 21.52 2.74
C ASP A 60 -5.76 21.18 2.92
N PHE A 61 -6.22 20.06 2.33
CA PHE A 61 -7.60 19.59 2.47
C PHE A 61 -7.92 19.16 3.90
N MET A 62 -7.09 18.33 4.52
CA MET A 62 -7.29 17.85 5.90
C MET A 62 -7.31 19.02 6.89
N ARG A 63 -6.44 20.01 6.70
CA ARG A 63 -6.46 21.22 7.53
C ARG A 63 -7.74 22.04 7.35
N ALA A 64 -8.23 22.19 6.13
CA ALA A 64 -9.42 22.96 5.82
C ALA A 64 -10.71 22.26 6.32
N SER A 65 -10.77 20.93 6.25
CA SER A 65 -11.91 20.15 6.71
C SER A 65 -12.00 20.03 8.24
N GLY A 66 -10.92 20.34 8.97
CA GLY A 66 -10.85 20.13 10.42
C GLY A 66 -10.85 18.64 10.83
N ALA A 67 -10.65 17.74 9.89
CA ALA A 67 -10.56 16.30 10.16
C ALA A 67 -9.32 16.00 10.99
N SER A 68 -9.49 15.36 12.14
CA SER A 68 -8.41 15.01 13.05
C SER A 68 -7.92 13.57 12.87
N GLU A 69 -8.67 12.74 12.19
CA GLU A 69 -8.34 11.33 11.93
C GLU A 69 -8.49 10.96 10.45
N PRO A 70 -7.56 10.11 9.91
CA PRO A 70 -6.33 9.67 10.58
C PRO A 70 -5.28 10.78 10.66
N HIS A 71 -4.38 10.69 11.61
CA HIS A 71 -3.20 11.55 11.59
C HIS A 71 -2.33 11.19 10.38
N LEU A 72 -2.07 12.17 9.53
CA LEU A 72 -1.14 12.04 8.40
C LEU A 72 0.11 12.89 8.69
N PRO A 73 1.34 12.37 8.43
CA PRO A 73 2.55 13.12 8.68
C PRO A 73 2.53 14.48 7.97
N ARG A 74 2.65 15.55 8.73
CA ARG A 74 2.64 16.90 8.19
C ARG A 74 3.95 17.22 7.48
N LEU A 75 3.87 17.75 6.26
CA LEU A 75 5.02 18.26 5.53
C LEU A 75 5.59 19.52 6.21
N ILE A 76 6.90 19.53 6.42
CA ILE A 76 7.65 20.69 6.84
C ILE A 76 8.19 21.39 5.59
N ARG A 77 7.73 22.60 5.35
CA ARG A 77 8.17 23.39 4.18
C ARG A 77 9.61 23.87 4.36
N THR A 78 10.27 24.15 3.26
CA THR A 78 11.58 24.83 3.29
C THR A 78 11.44 26.24 3.83
N ARG A 79 12.55 26.89 4.18
CA ARG A 79 12.58 28.31 4.58
C ARG A 79 12.05 29.27 3.50
N GLN A 80 12.03 28.83 2.23
CA GLN A 80 11.43 29.55 1.10
C GLN A 80 9.96 29.14 0.84
N GLY A 81 9.35 28.34 1.71
CA GLY A 81 7.93 27.92 1.59
C GLY A 81 7.70 26.76 0.62
N GLN A 82 8.75 26.16 0.03
CA GLN A 82 8.62 25.04 -0.92
C GLN A 82 8.34 23.73 -0.17
N PRO A 83 7.60 22.77 -0.75
CA PRO A 83 7.31 21.49 -0.12
C PRO A 83 8.50 20.51 -0.09
N PHE A 84 9.57 20.78 -0.82
CA PHE A 84 10.78 19.96 -0.91
C PHE A 84 12.02 20.83 -1.17
N ALA A 85 13.19 20.24 -1.00
CA ALA A 85 14.48 20.84 -1.38
C ALA A 85 15.23 19.89 -2.33
N SER A 86 16.07 20.44 -3.21
CA SER A 86 16.95 19.64 -4.08
C SER A 86 18.38 19.70 -3.60
N ASP A 87 19.09 18.58 -3.64
CA ASP A 87 20.54 18.54 -3.43
C ASP A 87 21.31 18.94 -4.70
N ARG A 88 22.64 19.04 -4.62
CA ARG A 88 23.51 19.42 -5.75
C ARG A 88 23.48 18.42 -6.90
N ALA A 89 23.08 17.18 -6.65
CA ALA A 89 22.94 16.12 -7.65
C ALA A 89 21.51 16.05 -8.24
N GLY A 90 20.61 16.97 -7.83
CA GLY A 90 19.23 17.00 -8.28
C GLY A 90 18.29 16.06 -7.50
N GLY A 91 18.79 15.40 -6.44
CA GLY A 91 17.96 14.53 -5.58
C GLY A 91 16.94 15.35 -4.81
N LEU A 92 15.66 14.89 -4.82
CA LEU A 92 14.57 15.55 -4.12
C LEU A 92 14.51 15.07 -2.66
N TRP A 93 14.52 16.03 -1.74
CA TRP A 93 14.41 15.81 -0.30
C TRP A 93 13.18 16.46 0.27
N ARG A 94 12.45 15.71 1.12
CA ARG A 94 11.34 16.23 1.90
C ARG A 94 11.59 16.07 3.38
N MET A 95 10.89 16.86 4.18
CA MET A 95 10.86 16.72 5.62
C MET A 95 9.43 16.62 6.11
N MET A 96 9.21 15.75 7.07
CA MET A 96 7.90 15.54 7.71
C MET A 96 8.06 15.55 9.22
N GLU A 97 6.97 15.81 9.93
CA GLU A 97 6.94 15.61 11.37
C GLU A 97 7.19 14.14 11.70
N PHE A 98 7.78 13.89 12.85
CA PHE A 98 7.90 12.55 13.42
C PHE A 98 6.71 12.34 14.37
N ILE A 99 5.93 11.29 14.16
CA ILE A 99 4.80 10.95 15.01
C ILE A 99 5.32 10.23 16.23
N SER A 100 5.45 10.97 17.34
CA SER A 100 5.94 10.45 18.63
C SER A 100 4.90 9.54 19.29
N ASP A 101 5.33 8.82 20.34
CA ASP A 101 4.48 7.92 21.12
C ASP A 101 3.71 6.88 20.29
N SER A 102 4.36 6.47 19.19
CA SER A 102 3.84 5.48 18.27
C SER A 102 4.86 4.43 17.89
N ARG A 103 4.36 3.30 17.39
CA ARG A 103 5.17 2.18 16.88
C ARG A 103 4.45 1.46 15.74
N THR A 104 5.19 0.77 14.89
CA THR A 104 4.66 -0.23 13.96
C THR A 104 4.46 -1.57 14.67
N LEU A 105 3.63 -2.42 14.09
CA LEU A 105 3.47 -3.81 14.51
C LEU A 105 4.10 -4.72 13.44
N ASP A 106 4.89 -5.70 13.86
CA ASP A 106 5.43 -6.71 12.93
C ASP A 106 4.34 -7.67 12.45
N ARG A 107 3.32 -7.90 13.27
CA ARG A 107 2.16 -8.75 12.97
C ARG A 107 0.97 -8.38 13.85
N ILE A 108 -0.20 -8.79 13.43
CA ILE A 108 -1.43 -8.69 14.25
C ILE A 108 -1.45 -9.86 15.24
N GLU A 109 -1.52 -9.54 16.53
CA GLU A 109 -1.57 -10.51 17.62
C GLU A 109 -2.95 -10.61 18.26
N HIS A 110 -3.74 -9.54 18.19
CA HIS A 110 -5.04 -9.43 18.83
C HIS A 110 -6.14 -8.97 17.87
N PRO A 111 -7.39 -9.46 18.04
CA PRO A 111 -8.51 -9.04 17.19
C PRO A 111 -8.76 -7.53 17.15
N TYR A 112 -8.54 -6.83 18.28
CA TYR A 112 -8.72 -5.38 18.33
C TYR A 112 -7.70 -4.63 17.45
N GLN A 113 -6.48 -5.16 17.30
CA GLN A 113 -5.47 -4.58 16.38
C GLN A 113 -5.93 -4.68 14.93
N ALA A 114 -6.49 -5.85 14.54
CA ALA A 114 -7.08 -6.03 13.22
C ALA A 114 -8.23 -5.04 12.98
N HIS A 115 -9.12 -4.87 13.97
CA HIS A 115 -10.21 -3.91 13.88
C HIS A 115 -9.68 -2.47 13.74
N GLU A 116 -8.65 -2.09 14.48
CA GLU A 116 -8.06 -0.76 14.40
C GLU A 116 -7.38 -0.48 13.05
N VAL A 117 -6.72 -1.49 12.45
CA VAL A 117 -6.18 -1.42 11.08
C VAL A 117 -7.29 -1.07 10.08
N GLY A 118 -8.40 -1.78 10.12
CA GLY A 118 -9.55 -1.48 9.27
C GLY A 118 -10.13 -0.10 9.55
N ARG A 119 -10.34 0.25 10.83
CA ARG A 119 -10.92 1.52 11.25
C ARG A 119 -10.13 2.73 10.73
N ILE A 120 -8.81 2.70 10.87
CA ILE A 120 -7.99 3.84 10.44
C ILE A 120 -7.96 3.98 8.91
N LEU A 121 -7.93 2.87 8.16
CA LEU A 121 -8.00 2.90 6.71
C LEU A 121 -9.37 3.40 6.23
N GLY A 122 -10.46 2.94 6.85
CA GLY A 122 -11.80 3.45 6.56
C GLY A 122 -11.95 4.94 6.87
N ALA A 123 -11.39 5.39 8.01
CA ALA A 123 -11.36 6.80 8.37
C ALA A 123 -10.56 7.66 7.36
N PHE A 124 -9.45 7.12 6.83
CA PHE A 124 -8.68 7.77 5.76
C PHE A 124 -9.53 7.98 4.50
N HIS A 125 -10.18 6.92 4.01
CA HIS A 125 -11.01 7.03 2.81
C HIS A 125 -12.21 7.97 3.01
N ARG A 126 -12.87 7.90 4.17
CA ARG A 126 -13.99 8.80 4.51
C ARG A 126 -13.51 10.24 4.65
N GLY A 127 -12.40 10.47 5.36
CA GLY A 127 -11.85 11.80 5.58
C GLY A 127 -11.45 12.52 4.29
N LEU A 128 -11.12 11.76 3.23
CA LEU A 128 -10.73 12.29 1.92
C LEU A 128 -11.83 12.16 0.85
N SER A 129 -13.02 11.69 1.20
CA SER A 129 -14.11 11.43 0.23
C SER A 129 -14.54 12.68 -0.55
N GLU A 130 -14.47 13.85 0.07
CA GLU A 130 -14.81 15.14 -0.53
C GLU A 130 -13.64 15.84 -1.22
N LEU A 131 -12.43 15.25 -1.19
CA LEU A 131 -11.30 15.80 -1.95
C LEU A 131 -11.48 15.45 -3.43
N PRO A 132 -11.65 16.45 -4.31
CA PRO A 132 -11.77 16.20 -5.75
C PRO A 132 -10.54 15.47 -6.27
N VAL A 133 -10.73 14.31 -6.88
CA VAL A 133 -9.63 13.45 -7.36
C VAL A 133 -8.78 14.13 -8.43
N GLU A 134 -9.35 15.10 -9.15
CA GLU A 134 -8.68 15.90 -10.18
C GLU A 134 -7.59 16.81 -9.59
N ARG A 135 -7.61 17.07 -8.30
CA ARG A 135 -6.54 17.80 -7.59
C ARG A 135 -5.27 16.97 -7.40
N LEU A 136 -5.38 15.67 -7.63
CA LEU A 136 -4.28 14.73 -7.48
C LEU A 136 -3.83 14.23 -8.87
N GLY A 137 -2.52 14.08 -9.03
CA GLY A 137 -1.97 13.41 -10.19
C GLY A 137 -1.55 11.97 -9.89
N LEU A 138 -1.22 11.22 -10.93
CA LEU A 138 -0.71 9.86 -10.78
C LEU A 138 0.76 9.90 -10.36
N SER A 139 1.05 9.50 -9.13
CA SER A 139 2.43 9.34 -8.63
C SER A 139 3.10 8.11 -9.26
N LEU A 140 2.33 7.04 -9.46
CA LEU A 140 2.73 5.81 -10.14
C LEU A 140 1.74 5.49 -11.28
N PRO A 141 1.97 6.00 -12.51
CA PRO A 141 1.15 5.65 -13.66
C PRO A 141 1.14 4.14 -13.94
N GLY A 142 -0.06 3.57 -14.14
CA GLY A 142 -0.23 2.13 -14.38
C GLY A 142 -0.18 1.27 -13.11
N PHE A 143 -0.13 1.88 -11.92
CA PHE A 143 -0.25 1.16 -10.67
C PHE A 143 -1.64 0.52 -10.55
N HIS A 144 -1.69 -0.76 -10.16
CA HIS A 144 -2.89 -1.60 -10.16
C HIS A 144 -3.52 -1.82 -11.55
N ASP A 145 -2.78 -1.60 -12.66
CA ASP A 145 -3.20 -2.06 -13.98
C ASP A 145 -2.80 -3.53 -14.18
N THR A 146 -3.55 -4.43 -13.55
CA THR A 146 -3.30 -5.88 -13.59
C THR A 146 -3.33 -6.41 -15.03
N GLN A 147 -4.16 -5.82 -15.91
CA GLN A 147 -4.22 -6.21 -17.33
C GLN A 147 -2.90 -5.90 -18.06
N GLU A 148 -2.31 -4.72 -17.80
CA GLU A 148 -1.03 -4.37 -18.42
C GLU A 148 0.12 -5.23 -17.86
N TYR A 149 0.12 -5.54 -16.57
CA TYR A 149 1.10 -6.49 -16.01
C TYR A 149 0.99 -7.88 -16.69
N LEU A 150 -0.23 -8.37 -16.91
CA LEU A 150 -0.46 -9.64 -17.59
C LEU A 150 0.02 -9.59 -19.05
N LYS A 151 -0.23 -8.50 -19.78
CA LYS A 151 0.27 -8.30 -21.15
C LYS A 151 1.81 -8.26 -21.19
N ARG A 152 2.43 -7.58 -20.23
CA ARG A 152 3.89 -7.50 -20.10
C ARG A 152 4.49 -8.88 -19.82
N LEU A 153 3.88 -9.66 -18.91
CA LEU A 153 4.31 -11.02 -18.63
C LEU A 153 4.28 -11.89 -19.89
N ARG A 154 3.18 -11.86 -20.65
CA ARG A 154 3.03 -12.63 -21.89
C ARG A 154 4.07 -12.25 -22.94
N ARG A 155 4.38 -10.96 -23.07
CA ARG A 155 5.45 -10.48 -23.95
C ARG A 155 6.84 -10.99 -23.53
N GLN A 156 7.08 -11.04 -22.20
CA GLN A 156 8.37 -11.49 -21.64
C GLN A 156 8.59 -12.99 -21.82
N VAL A 157 7.54 -13.80 -21.68
CA VAL A 157 7.64 -15.27 -21.79
C VAL A 157 7.78 -15.75 -23.24
N GLY A 158 7.26 -14.98 -24.22
CA GLY A 158 7.52 -15.14 -25.66
C GLY A 158 7.54 -16.57 -26.19
N GLY A 159 6.46 -17.35 -26.05
CA GLY A 159 6.24 -18.58 -26.85
C GLY A 159 7.22 -19.74 -26.63
N GLY A 160 7.96 -19.79 -25.51
CA GLY A 160 8.93 -20.87 -25.26
C GLY A 160 8.34 -22.04 -24.45
N ASP A 161 8.13 -23.19 -25.09
CA ASP A 161 7.73 -24.47 -24.45
C ASP A 161 8.73 -24.98 -23.38
N SER A 162 9.92 -24.39 -23.32
CA SER A 162 11.02 -24.82 -22.45
C SER A 162 10.80 -24.59 -20.95
N LEU A 163 9.83 -23.74 -20.55
CA LEU A 163 9.58 -23.40 -19.16
C LEU A 163 8.53 -24.27 -18.46
N ALA A 164 7.79 -25.08 -19.21
CA ALA A 164 6.61 -25.80 -18.69
C ALA A 164 6.92 -26.80 -17.55
N ALA A 165 8.13 -27.34 -17.49
CA ALA A 165 8.54 -28.31 -16.47
C ALA A 165 9.26 -27.67 -15.26
N THR A 166 9.25 -26.33 -15.14
CA THR A 166 9.95 -25.57 -14.10
C THR A 166 8.97 -24.94 -13.10
N GLU A 167 9.49 -24.44 -11.98
CA GLU A 167 8.70 -23.64 -11.02
C GLU A 167 8.10 -22.38 -11.67
N ILE A 168 8.78 -21.81 -12.65
CA ILE A 168 8.26 -20.71 -13.46
C ILE A 168 7.06 -21.19 -14.28
N GLY A 169 7.14 -22.39 -14.89
CA GLY A 169 6.03 -22.98 -15.66
C GLY A 169 4.79 -23.19 -14.81
N ALA A 170 4.93 -23.70 -13.59
CA ALA A 170 3.82 -23.84 -12.65
C ALA A 170 3.19 -22.48 -12.28
N SER A 171 4.03 -21.45 -12.09
CA SER A 171 3.57 -20.08 -11.82
C SER A 171 2.84 -19.48 -13.02
N LEU A 172 3.31 -19.70 -14.24
CA LEU A 172 2.66 -19.26 -15.48
C LEU A 172 1.31 -19.96 -15.70
N ALA A 173 1.23 -21.26 -15.45
CA ALA A 173 -0.02 -22.01 -15.52
C ALA A 173 -1.06 -21.45 -14.51
N PHE A 174 -0.64 -21.16 -13.28
CA PHE A 174 -1.49 -20.53 -12.27
C PHE A 174 -2.04 -19.18 -12.74
N VAL A 175 -1.18 -18.36 -13.35
CA VAL A 175 -1.59 -17.05 -13.90
C VAL A 175 -2.58 -17.21 -15.06
N ASP A 176 -2.35 -18.16 -15.97
CA ASP A 176 -3.24 -18.33 -17.13
C ASP A 176 -4.63 -18.85 -16.73
N GLU A 177 -4.70 -19.77 -15.78
CA GLU A 177 -5.97 -20.24 -15.21
C GLU A 177 -6.81 -19.10 -14.62
N ARG A 178 -6.15 -18.07 -14.06
CA ARG A 178 -6.80 -16.96 -13.33
C ARG A 178 -6.75 -15.63 -14.07
N ARG A 179 -6.40 -15.63 -15.35
CA ARG A 179 -6.27 -14.40 -16.15
C ARG A 179 -7.51 -13.50 -16.13
N GLY A 180 -8.68 -14.08 -15.88
CA GLY A 180 -9.94 -13.35 -15.77
C GLY A 180 -9.97 -12.35 -14.60
N LEU A 181 -9.21 -12.63 -13.51
CA LEU A 181 -9.12 -11.73 -12.36
C LEU A 181 -8.59 -10.34 -12.75
N ALA A 182 -7.67 -10.29 -13.72
CA ALA A 182 -7.04 -9.05 -14.14
C ALA A 182 -8.02 -7.98 -14.67
N ALA A 183 -9.21 -8.37 -15.09
CA ALA A 183 -10.16 -7.47 -15.75
C ALA A 183 -11.30 -6.99 -14.83
N ILE A 184 -11.55 -7.67 -13.69
CA ILE A 184 -12.82 -7.53 -12.95
C ILE A 184 -13.02 -6.10 -12.46
N LEU A 185 -12.07 -5.59 -11.65
CA LEU A 185 -12.22 -4.27 -11.01
C LEU A 185 -12.11 -3.14 -12.03
N GLU A 186 -11.19 -3.24 -12.98
CA GLU A 186 -11.04 -2.22 -14.03
C GLU A 186 -12.25 -2.15 -14.96
N THR A 187 -12.87 -3.29 -15.26
CA THR A 187 -14.14 -3.31 -16.03
C THR A 187 -15.25 -2.64 -15.23
N ALA A 188 -15.41 -2.99 -13.96
CA ALA A 188 -16.41 -2.36 -13.10
C ALA A 188 -16.18 -0.83 -12.96
N ARG A 189 -14.92 -0.38 -12.90
CA ARG A 189 -14.57 1.05 -12.89
C ARG A 189 -14.98 1.73 -14.19
N ARG A 190 -14.63 1.15 -15.35
CA ARG A 190 -15.01 1.71 -16.68
C ARG A 190 -16.51 1.78 -16.90
N ASP A 191 -17.24 0.81 -16.35
CA ASP A 191 -18.70 0.76 -16.43
C ASP A 191 -19.38 1.70 -15.42
N GLY A 192 -18.61 2.47 -14.64
CA GLY A 192 -19.11 3.43 -13.64
C GLY A 192 -19.65 2.80 -12.35
N ARG A 193 -19.49 1.49 -12.17
CA ARG A 193 -19.93 0.76 -10.97
C ARG A 193 -19.02 0.99 -9.77
N LEU A 194 -17.72 1.17 -10.02
CA LEU A 194 -16.72 1.51 -9.00
C LEU A 194 -16.18 2.92 -9.23
N PRO A 195 -16.48 3.87 -8.34
CA PRO A 195 -15.99 5.24 -8.46
C PRO A 195 -14.49 5.32 -8.11
N THR A 196 -13.81 6.21 -8.81
CA THR A 196 -12.44 6.59 -8.45
C THR A 196 -12.47 7.50 -7.24
N ARG A 197 -11.66 7.22 -6.23
CA ARG A 197 -11.48 8.02 -5.01
C ARG A 197 -10.00 8.23 -4.72
N VAL A 198 -9.69 8.98 -3.68
CA VAL A 198 -8.32 9.08 -3.16
C VAL A 198 -7.97 7.77 -2.49
N THR A 199 -6.83 7.18 -2.88
CA THR A 199 -6.31 5.95 -2.30
C THR A 199 -4.94 6.19 -1.68
N HIS A 200 -4.57 5.36 -0.69
CA HIS A 200 -3.25 5.33 -0.10
C HIS A 200 -2.24 4.65 -1.05
N GLY A 201 -2.64 3.53 -1.65
CA GLY A 201 -1.89 2.75 -2.61
C GLY A 201 -0.95 1.69 -2.02
N ASP A 202 -0.56 1.79 -0.73
CA ASP A 202 0.28 0.79 -0.03
C ASP A 202 -0.09 0.72 1.47
N PRO A 203 -1.37 0.45 1.85
CA PRO A 203 -1.81 0.48 3.26
C PRO A 203 -1.49 -0.83 3.99
N LYS A 204 -0.28 -1.32 3.86
CA LYS A 204 0.18 -2.49 4.59
C LYS A 204 0.41 -2.19 6.07
N LEU A 205 0.51 -3.26 6.90
CA LEU A 205 0.64 -3.14 8.36
C LEU A 205 1.82 -2.25 8.79
N ASP A 206 2.96 -2.32 8.07
CA ASP A 206 4.15 -1.52 8.35
C ASP A 206 3.92 0.00 8.17
N ASN A 207 2.89 0.39 7.41
CA ASN A 207 2.52 1.77 7.14
C ASN A 207 1.41 2.29 8.08
N ILE A 208 1.06 1.52 9.12
CA ILE A 208 0.11 1.89 10.15
C ILE A 208 0.83 2.03 11.48
N LEU A 209 0.80 3.24 12.04
CA LEU A 209 1.35 3.49 13.37
C LEU A 209 0.28 3.25 14.42
N PHE A 210 0.66 2.51 15.44
CA PHE A 210 -0.12 2.28 16.66
C PHE A 210 0.41 3.10 17.82
N SER A 211 -0.44 3.40 18.79
CA SER A 211 -0.04 3.92 20.10
C SER A 211 1.02 3.01 20.72
N THR A 212 1.83 3.55 21.62
CA THR A 212 2.95 2.82 22.26
C THR A 212 2.51 1.49 22.90
N ASP A 213 1.30 1.45 23.47
CA ASP A 213 0.71 0.23 24.02
C ASP A 213 0.19 -0.76 22.96
N GLY A 214 0.20 -0.38 21.67
CA GLY A 214 -0.23 -1.20 20.55
C GLY A 214 -1.73 -1.41 20.46
N ARG A 215 -2.55 -0.59 21.12
CA ARG A 215 -4.00 -0.77 21.19
C ARG A 215 -4.78 -0.01 20.14
N THR A 216 -4.34 1.18 19.79
CA THR A 216 -5.06 2.08 18.87
C THR A 216 -4.20 2.42 17.69
N ALA A 217 -4.72 2.28 16.48
CA ALA A 217 -4.08 2.80 15.27
C ALA A 217 -4.25 4.32 15.24
N VAL A 218 -3.12 5.06 15.18
CA VAL A 218 -3.09 6.52 15.33
C VAL A 218 -2.77 7.25 14.04
N ALA A 219 -2.01 6.64 13.12
CA ALA A 219 -1.59 7.31 11.90
C ALA A 219 -1.37 6.35 10.73
N LEU A 220 -1.49 6.88 9.52
CA LEU A 220 -1.03 6.27 8.27
C LEU A 220 0.19 7.02 7.75
N ILE A 221 1.23 6.29 7.37
CA ILE A 221 2.50 6.81 6.87
C ILE A 221 2.82 6.23 5.48
N ASP A 222 3.88 6.72 4.86
CA ASP A 222 4.32 6.31 3.51
C ASP A 222 3.29 6.61 2.41
N LEU A 223 2.96 7.90 2.32
CA LEU A 223 1.92 8.42 1.42
C LEU A 223 2.42 8.67 -0.03
N ASP A 224 3.51 8.04 -0.46
CA ASP A 224 4.13 8.27 -1.78
C ASP A 224 3.28 7.76 -2.93
N THR A 225 2.47 6.76 -2.64
CA THR A 225 1.56 6.12 -3.59
C THR A 225 0.15 6.71 -3.60
N VAL A 226 -0.07 7.77 -2.79
CA VAL A 226 -1.39 8.43 -2.76
C VAL A 226 -1.70 9.03 -4.12
N GLN A 227 -2.81 8.58 -4.71
CA GLN A 227 -3.29 9.00 -6.03
C GLN A 227 -4.76 8.63 -6.22
N PRO A 228 -5.42 9.09 -7.31
CA PRO A 228 -6.73 8.58 -7.72
C PRO A 228 -6.70 7.08 -7.98
N GLY A 229 -7.62 6.32 -7.35
CA GLY A 229 -7.68 4.85 -7.49
C GLY A 229 -9.00 4.27 -6.98
N LEU A 230 -9.02 2.95 -6.81
CA LEU A 230 -10.15 2.23 -6.21
C LEU A 230 -9.83 1.90 -4.74
N VAL A 231 -10.68 2.31 -3.82
CA VAL A 231 -10.53 1.94 -2.40
C VAL A 231 -10.55 0.43 -2.16
N HIS A 232 -11.05 -0.32 -3.13
CA HIS A 232 -11.00 -1.78 -3.17
C HIS A 232 -9.57 -2.31 -3.21
N HIS A 233 -8.66 -1.65 -3.96
CA HIS A 233 -7.25 -2.04 -3.99
C HIS A 233 -6.61 -1.82 -2.62
N ASP A 234 -6.86 -0.67 -1.99
CA ASP A 234 -6.31 -0.38 -0.65
C ASP A 234 -6.79 -1.38 0.39
N LEU A 235 -8.12 -1.62 0.47
CA LEU A 235 -8.65 -2.57 1.45
C LEU A 235 -8.14 -3.99 1.19
N ALA A 236 -8.05 -4.38 -0.09
CA ALA A 236 -7.55 -5.70 -0.47
C ALA A 236 -6.04 -5.86 -0.18
N ASP A 237 -5.23 -4.81 -0.39
CA ASP A 237 -3.79 -4.85 -0.07
C ASP A 237 -3.54 -4.88 1.44
N CYS A 238 -4.30 -4.11 2.19
CA CYS A 238 -4.30 -4.18 3.64
C CYS A 238 -4.62 -5.60 4.14
N LEU A 239 -5.68 -6.23 3.62
CA LEU A 239 -6.06 -7.61 3.96
C LEU A 239 -5.00 -8.63 3.51
N ARG A 240 -4.44 -8.50 2.31
CA ARG A 240 -3.36 -9.33 1.81
C ARG A 240 -2.16 -9.33 2.75
N SER A 241 -1.74 -8.14 3.19
CA SER A 241 -0.60 -7.95 4.08
C SER A 241 -0.89 -8.51 5.48
N CYS A 242 -2.02 -8.14 6.07
CA CYS A 242 -2.35 -8.45 7.46
C CYS A 242 -2.80 -9.90 7.67
N CYS A 243 -3.50 -10.51 6.70
CA CYS A 243 -4.04 -11.87 6.84
C CYS A 243 -3.05 -12.97 6.43
N ASN A 244 -1.88 -12.62 5.87
CA ASN A 244 -0.79 -13.55 5.63
C ASN A 244 0.15 -13.59 6.84
N ARG A 245 -0.12 -14.47 7.80
CA ARG A 245 0.68 -14.57 9.04
C ARG A 245 2.14 -14.99 8.81
N ARG A 246 2.44 -15.63 7.70
CA ARG A 246 3.80 -16.06 7.33
C ARG A 246 4.62 -14.94 6.69
N GLY A 247 3.95 -13.88 6.20
CA GLY A 247 4.61 -12.79 5.47
C GLY A 247 4.98 -13.16 4.04
N GLU A 248 5.57 -12.21 3.34
CA GLU A 248 5.93 -12.35 1.93
C GLU A 248 7.21 -13.18 1.68
N GLY A 249 8.06 -13.30 2.70
CA GLY A 249 9.33 -14.02 2.65
C GLY A 249 9.25 -15.49 3.06
N GLU A 250 8.04 -16.08 3.16
CA GLU A 250 7.89 -17.48 3.55
C GLU A 250 8.50 -18.42 2.48
N ASN A 251 9.25 -19.42 2.93
CA ASN A 251 9.87 -20.41 2.07
C ASN A 251 8.98 -21.64 1.83
N HIS A 252 8.03 -21.91 2.73
CA HIS A 252 7.11 -23.03 2.69
C HIS A 252 5.73 -22.56 2.20
N THR A 253 5.56 -22.48 0.88
CA THR A 253 4.32 -21.96 0.27
C THR A 253 3.08 -22.78 0.60
N GLU A 254 3.24 -24.07 0.94
CA GLU A 254 2.17 -24.95 1.41
C GLU A 254 1.61 -24.57 2.79
N GLU A 255 2.37 -23.80 3.57
CA GLU A 255 1.92 -23.31 4.88
C GLU A 255 1.23 -21.94 4.80
N VAL A 256 1.27 -21.30 3.65
CA VAL A 256 0.61 -19.99 3.45
C VAL A 256 -0.89 -20.15 3.53
N ARG A 257 -1.51 -19.42 4.46
CA ARG A 257 -2.96 -19.40 4.67
C ARG A 257 -3.42 -17.98 4.90
N PHE A 258 -4.56 -17.65 4.29
CA PHE A 258 -5.27 -16.41 4.56
C PHE A 258 -6.08 -16.57 5.86
N ASP A 259 -5.82 -15.72 6.84
CA ASP A 259 -6.51 -15.75 8.14
C ASP A 259 -7.85 -15.01 8.05
N THR A 260 -8.94 -15.78 7.94
CA THR A 260 -10.31 -15.23 7.83
C THR A 260 -10.80 -14.55 9.11
N ARG A 261 -10.21 -14.84 10.27
CA ARG A 261 -10.56 -14.17 11.54
C ARG A 261 -9.97 -12.76 11.58
N ILE A 262 -8.71 -12.60 11.15
CA ILE A 262 -8.10 -11.27 10.98
C ILE A 262 -8.89 -10.49 9.94
N CYS A 263 -9.22 -11.11 8.80
CA CYS A 263 -10.03 -10.52 7.73
C CYS A 263 -11.36 -9.97 8.27
N ALA A 264 -12.13 -10.77 8.99
CA ALA A 264 -13.42 -10.35 9.54
C ALA A 264 -13.29 -9.11 10.47
N ASN A 265 -12.26 -9.08 11.33
CA ASN A 265 -12.03 -7.93 12.20
C ASN A 265 -11.59 -6.67 11.44
N ILE A 266 -10.75 -6.80 10.40
CA ILE A 266 -10.38 -5.66 9.56
C ILE A 266 -11.59 -5.13 8.80
N LEU A 267 -12.42 -6.00 8.22
CA LEU A 267 -13.64 -5.60 7.51
C LEU A 267 -14.62 -4.87 8.44
N ALA A 268 -14.86 -5.38 9.65
CA ALA A 268 -15.70 -4.73 10.65
C ALA A 268 -15.14 -3.36 11.07
N GLY A 269 -13.83 -3.26 11.28
CA GLY A 269 -13.15 -2.01 11.55
C GLY A 269 -13.27 -1.03 10.39
N TYR A 270 -13.09 -1.50 9.16
CA TYR A 270 -13.19 -0.67 7.96
C TYR A 270 -14.61 -0.12 7.79
N ALA A 271 -15.62 -0.95 7.89
CA ALA A 271 -17.02 -0.51 7.82
C ALA A 271 -17.32 0.57 8.86
N ARG A 272 -16.84 0.40 10.11
CA ARG A 272 -16.98 1.42 11.16
C ARG A 272 -16.26 2.73 10.80
N GLY A 273 -15.03 2.65 10.30
CA GLY A 273 -14.22 3.82 9.93
C GLY A 273 -14.75 4.54 8.70
N ALA A 274 -15.13 3.79 7.67
CA ALA A 274 -15.64 4.30 6.40
C ALA A 274 -17.08 4.85 6.50
N GLY A 275 -17.89 4.35 7.46
CA GLY A 275 -19.32 4.69 7.52
C GLY A 275 -20.03 4.33 6.22
N ASP A 276 -20.83 5.23 5.70
CA ASP A 276 -21.64 5.04 4.47
C ASP A 276 -20.86 5.29 3.17
N LEU A 277 -19.53 5.23 3.20
CA LEU A 277 -18.70 5.53 2.01
C LEU A 277 -18.94 4.56 0.85
N LEU A 278 -19.09 3.26 1.15
CA LEU A 278 -19.32 2.22 0.14
C LEU A 278 -20.81 1.98 -0.08
N ARG A 279 -21.24 2.08 -1.34
CA ARG A 279 -22.58 1.68 -1.75
C ARG A 279 -22.68 0.17 -1.84
N ARG A 280 -23.89 -0.38 -1.79
CA ARG A 280 -24.13 -1.83 -1.88
C ARG A 280 -23.42 -2.46 -3.07
N GLU A 281 -23.51 -1.85 -4.24
CA GLU A 281 -22.87 -2.36 -5.44
C GLU A 281 -21.33 -2.41 -5.35
N GLU A 282 -20.71 -1.49 -4.61
CA GLU A 282 -19.26 -1.49 -4.38
C GLU A 282 -18.85 -2.61 -3.43
N ILE A 283 -19.68 -2.89 -2.41
CA ILE A 283 -19.48 -3.99 -1.45
C ILE A 283 -19.47 -5.35 -2.17
N ASP A 284 -20.29 -5.53 -3.21
CA ASP A 284 -20.36 -6.77 -3.98
C ASP A 284 -19.03 -7.14 -4.67
N PHE A 285 -18.14 -6.14 -4.93
CA PHE A 285 -16.81 -6.36 -5.50
C PHE A 285 -15.70 -6.61 -4.49
N LEU A 286 -15.97 -6.55 -3.18
CA LEU A 286 -14.90 -6.69 -2.17
C LEU A 286 -14.23 -8.06 -2.23
N TYR A 287 -14.99 -9.14 -2.40
CA TYR A 287 -14.39 -10.48 -2.52
C TYR A 287 -13.48 -10.58 -3.75
N ASP A 288 -13.91 -10.02 -4.88
CA ASP A 288 -13.11 -10.01 -6.10
C ASP A 288 -11.83 -9.19 -5.91
N ALA A 289 -11.89 -8.08 -5.20
CA ALA A 289 -10.70 -7.29 -4.85
C ALA A 289 -9.73 -8.09 -3.95
N ILE A 290 -10.26 -8.73 -2.90
CA ILE A 290 -9.47 -9.51 -1.93
C ILE A 290 -8.68 -10.63 -2.63
N ARG A 291 -9.30 -11.37 -3.55
CA ARG A 291 -8.61 -12.45 -4.27
C ARG A 291 -7.70 -11.96 -5.40
N SER A 292 -8.01 -10.80 -5.99
CA SER A 292 -7.23 -10.25 -7.11
C SER A 292 -5.94 -9.60 -6.65
N MET A 293 -5.87 -9.06 -5.46
CA MET A 293 -4.69 -8.32 -4.98
C MET A 293 -3.44 -9.19 -4.82
N PRO A 294 -3.47 -10.35 -4.13
CA PRO A 294 -2.30 -11.22 -4.11
C PRO A 294 -1.98 -11.81 -5.49
N PHE A 295 -2.98 -12.05 -6.34
CA PHE A 295 -2.74 -12.44 -7.73
C PHE A 295 -1.95 -11.37 -8.49
N GLU A 296 -2.33 -10.10 -8.39
CA GLU A 296 -1.61 -8.98 -9.02
C GLU A 296 -0.19 -8.86 -8.48
N LEU A 297 -0.01 -8.89 -7.16
CA LEU A 297 1.33 -8.76 -6.58
C LEU A 297 2.22 -9.94 -6.96
N GLY A 298 1.67 -11.16 -6.98
CA GLY A 298 2.39 -12.35 -7.48
C GLY A 298 2.80 -12.21 -8.94
N LEU A 299 1.92 -11.65 -9.78
CA LEU A 299 2.21 -11.36 -11.17
C LEU A 299 3.34 -10.33 -11.32
N ARG A 300 3.37 -9.29 -10.48
CA ARG A 300 4.42 -8.26 -10.47
C ARG A 300 5.78 -8.83 -10.04
N PHE A 301 5.82 -9.65 -8.99
CA PHE A 301 7.04 -10.34 -8.56
C PHE A 301 7.57 -11.30 -9.63
N LEU A 302 6.67 -12.09 -10.25
CA LEU A 302 7.06 -13.01 -11.31
C LEU A 302 7.63 -12.26 -12.53
N LEU A 303 6.98 -11.16 -12.91
CA LEU A 303 7.44 -10.31 -14.01
C LEU A 303 8.82 -9.71 -13.72
N ASP A 304 9.03 -9.19 -12.51
CA ASP A 304 10.30 -8.61 -12.09
C ASP A 304 11.42 -9.66 -12.06
N HIS A 305 11.15 -10.86 -11.55
CA HIS A 305 12.07 -11.99 -11.60
C HIS A 305 12.52 -12.30 -13.02
N LEU A 306 11.58 -12.38 -13.96
CA LEU A 306 11.87 -12.63 -15.37
C LEU A 306 12.62 -11.48 -16.06
N GLN A 307 12.57 -10.28 -15.50
CA GLN A 307 13.28 -9.08 -15.96
C GLN A 307 14.65 -8.89 -15.28
N GLY A 308 15.06 -9.81 -14.41
CA GLY A 308 16.34 -9.79 -13.70
C GLY A 308 16.34 -8.96 -12.41
N ASP A 309 15.22 -8.98 -11.66
CA ASP A 309 15.07 -8.43 -10.31
C ASP A 309 15.44 -6.94 -10.23
N ARG A 310 14.78 -6.10 -11.04
CA ARG A 310 15.10 -4.67 -11.19
C ARG A 310 14.27 -3.74 -10.33
N TYR A 311 13.02 -4.10 -10.09
CA TYR A 311 12.06 -3.23 -9.39
C TYR A 311 12.03 -3.50 -7.89
N PHE A 312 11.86 -4.76 -7.50
CA PHE A 312 11.86 -5.15 -6.10
C PHE A 312 13.27 -5.55 -5.66
N ARG A 313 13.72 -4.92 -4.58
CA ARG A 313 15.02 -5.26 -4.01
C ARG A 313 15.03 -6.72 -3.54
N VAL A 314 16.04 -7.46 -3.96
CA VAL A 314 16.30 -8.84 -3.55
C VAL A 314 17.61 -8.95 -2.77
N THR A 315 17.67 -9.89 -1.85
CA THR A 315 18.87 -10.22 -1.07
C THR A 315 19.58 -11.46 -1.60
N GLU A 316 18.85 -12.30 -2.33
CA GLU A 316 19.37 -13.53 -2.93
C GLU A 316 18.66 -13.87 -4.25
N PRO A 317 19.30 -14.63 -5.14
CA PRO A 317 18.69 -15.07 -6.39
C PRO A 317 17.41 -15.87 -6.16
N GLY A 318 16.37 -15.61 -6.98
CA GLY A 318 15.09 -16.33 -6.92
C GLY A 318 14.13 -15.84 -5.84
N GLU A 319 14.50 -14.83 -5.04
CA GLU A 319 13.63 -14.29 -3.98
C GLU A 319 12.29 -13.79 -4.53
N ASN A 320 12.29 -13.07 -5.67
CA ASN A 320 11.04 -12.59 -6.26
C ASN A 320 10.18 -13.73 -6.84
N LEU A 321 10.78 -14.81 -7.34
CA LEU A 321 10.01 -16.00 -7.73
C LEU A 321 9.30 -16.63 -6.51
N ARG A 322 10.01 -16.78 -5.39
CA ARG A 322 9.40 -17.28 -4.14
C ARG A 322 8.29 -16.35 -3.64
N LYS A 323 8.52 -15.04 -3.63
CA LYS A 323 7.48 -14.07 -3.28
C LYS A 323 6.25 -14.19 -4.19
N ALA A 324 6.44 -14.40 -5.49
CA ALA A 324 5.33 -14.66 -6.41
C ALA A 324 4.55 -15.92 -6.02
N GLN A 325 5.25 -17.02 -5.72
CA GLN A 325 4.63 -18.28 -5.31
C GLN A 325 3.86 -18.15 -3.98
N VAL A 326 4.37 -17.39 -3.02
CA VAL A 326 3.68 -17.04 -1.77
C VAL A 326 2.36 -16.33 -2.05
N GLN A 327 2.37 -15.33 -2.94
CA GLN A 327 1.15 -14.59 -3.31
C GLN A 327 0.15 -15.47 -4.05
N PHE A 328 0.61 -16.36 -4.92
CA PHE A 328 -0.27 -17.33 -5.60
C PHE A 328 -0.86 -18.36 -4.62
N ALA A 329 -0.08 -18.81 -3.64
CA ALA A 329 -0.59 -19.67 -2.57
C ALA A 329 -1.64 -18.93 -1.71
N LEU A 330 -1.42 -17.66 -1.41
CA LEU A 330 -2.39 -16.83 -0.70
C LEU A 330 -3.69 -16.64 -1.51
N THR A 331 -3.59 -16.38 -2.82
CA THR A 331 -4.75 -16.32 -3.73
C THR A 331 -5.54 -17.62 -3.66
N ARG A 332 -4.88 -18.78 -3.77
CA ARG A 332 -5.51 -20.10 -3.67
C ARG A 332 -6.20 -20.30 -2.31
N SER A 333 -5.56 -19.87 -1.23
CA SER A 333 -6.11 -19.95 0.11
C SER A 333 -7.37 -19.09 0.28
N ILE A 334 -7.41 -17.91 -0.33
CA ILE A 334 -8.59 -17.03 -0.37
C ILE A 334 -9.74 -17.72 -1.13
N GLU A 335 -9.45 -18.30 -2.31
CA GLU A 335 -10.44 -19.01 -3.12
C GLU A 335 -11.04 -20.21 -2.37
N GLN A 336 -10.21 -20.95 -1.63
CA GLN A 336 -10.68 -22.09 -0.80
C GLN A 336 -11.59 -21.68 0.37
N GLN A 337 -11.48 -20.42 0.81
CA GLN A 337 -12.23 -19.85 1.94
C GLN A 337 -13.27 -18.80 1.49
N GLU A 338 -13.72 -18.86 0.23
CA GLU A 338 -14.65 -17.87 -0.33
C GLU A 338 -15.90 -17.66 0.53
N ARG A 339 -16.50 -18.75 1.00
CA ARG A 339 -17.74 -18.70 1.79
C ARG A 339 -17.56 -17.92 3.09
N GLU A 340 -16.49 -18.18 3.79
CA GLU A 340 -16.16 -17.53 5.06
C GLU A 340 -15.86 -16.04 4.84
N ILE A 341 -15.14 -15.70 3.77
CA ILE A 341 -14.81 -14.31 3.45
C ILE A 341 -16.07 -13.54 3.04
N ARG A 342 -16.94 -14.12 2.20
CA ARG A 342 -18.20 -13.50 1.83
C ARG A 342 -19.15 -13.32 3.03
N SER A 343 -19.16 -14.26 3.98
CA SER A 343 -19.89 -14.10 5.23
C SER A 343 -19.34 -12.92 6.03
N ALA A 344 -18.01 -12.82 6.18
CA ALA A 344 -17.39 -11.71 6.90
C ALA A 344 -17.69 -10.34 6.25
N ILE A 345 -17.75 -10.28 4.91
CA ILE A 345 -18.16 -9.06 4.18
C ILE A 345 -19.63 -8.72 4.50
N ALA A 346 -20.52 -9.72 4.43
CA ALA A 346 -21.94 -9.51 4.73
C ALA A 346 -22.15 -9.06 6.18
N ASP A 347 -21.44 -9.65 7.13
CA ASP A 347 -21.54 -9.31 8.57
C ASP A 347 -21.01 -7.88 8.85
N ALA A 348 -20.00 -7.43 8.10
CA ALA A 348 -19.40 -6.10 8.30
C ALA A 348 -20.20 -4.95 7.68
N PHE A 349 -20.88 -5.20 6.55
CA PHE A 349 -21.56 -4.16 5.75
C PHE A 349 -23.08 -4.37 5.61
N GLY A 350 -23.63 -5.42 6.20
CA GLY A 350 -25.07 -5.79 6.17
C GLY A 350 -25.81 -5.25 7.34
#